data_05cac21ea6d2e55b2c0f6df1a687273e
#
_entry.id   05cac21ea6d2e55b2c0f6df1a687273e
#
_cell.length_a   1.000
_cell.length_b   1.000
_cell.length_c   1.000
_cell.angle_alpha   90.00
_cell.angle_beta   90.00
_cell.angle_gamma   90.00
#
_symmetry.space_group_name_H-M   'P 1'
#
loop_
_entity.id
_entity.type
_entity.pdbx_description
1 polymer ?
#
loop_
_entity_poly.entity_id
_entity_poly.type
_entity_poly.pdbx_seq_one_letter_code
_entity_poly.pdbx_strand_id
1 'polypeptide(L)'
;MMGTQLPLPARWAFARQSRRDPGDRLTALRRDATETKAAIREALDALAARHDIAAKDVEYAMAHADDLLADAIYNVERDLEREIEGEEPV
;
A
#
# COMPACT_ATOMS: atom_id res chain seq x y z
N MET A 1 26.89 -21.57 -7.45
CA MET A 1 26.70 -20.50 -8.29
C MET A 1 25.40 -20.43 -8.98
N MET A 2 24.94 -21.53 -9.47
CA MET A 2 23.66 -21.50 -10.10
C MET A 2 22.58 -21.10 -9.15
N GLY A 3 22.69 -21.53 -7.92
CA GLY A 3 21.69 -21.23 -6.92
C GLY A 3 21.51 -19.75 -6.69
N THR A 4 22.60 -19.03 -6.80
CA THR A 4 22.52 -17.60 -6.53
C THR A 4 21.82 -16.87 -7.64
N GLN A 5 21.84 -17.42 -8.83
CA GLN A 5 21.20 -16.75 -9.92
C GLN A 5 19.72 -17.03 -10.01
N LEU A 6 19.32 -18.20 -9.58
CA LEU A 6 17.94 -18.58 -9.70
C LEU A 6 16.98 -17.66 -8.95
N PRO A 7 17.25 -17.33 -7.69
CA PRO A 7 16.30 -16.45 -6.99
C PRO A 7 16.11 -15.11 -7.67
N LEU A 8 17.18 -14.58 -8.22
CA LEU A 8 17.08 -13.28 -8.83
C LEU A 8 16.19 -13.27 -10.08
N PRO A 9 16.44 -14.18 -11.03
CA PRO A 9 15.54 -14.23 -12.18
C PRO A 9 14.08 -14.52 -11.80
N ALA A 10 13.90 -15.34 -10.80
CA ALA A 10 12.55 -15.65 -10.36
C ALA A 10 11.86 -14.42 -9.84
N ARG A 11 12.57 -13.61 -9.08
CA ARG A 11 12.01 -12.38 -8.57
C ARG A 11 11.61 -11.45 -9.69
N TRP A 12 12.44 -11.34 -10.67
CA TRP A 12 12.14 -10.49 -11.81
C TRP A 12 10.91 -10.93 -12.54
N ALA A 13 10.79 -12.22 -12.75
CA ALA A 13 9.63 -12.74 -13.46
C ALA A 13 8.37 -12.47 -12.67
N PHE A 14 8.44 -12.62 -11.37
CA PHE A 14 7.30 -12.39 -10.52
C PHE A 14 6.89 -10.92 -10.56
N ALA A 15 7.85 -10.05 -10.45
CA ALA A 15 7.57 -8.62 -10.50
C ALA A 15 6.96 -8.23 -11.83
N ARG A 16 7.42 -8.85 -12.89
CA ARG A 16 6.90 -8.57 -14.20
C ARG A 16 5.46 -9.00 -14.35
N GLN A 17 5.15 -10.16 -13.79
CA GLN A 17 3.78 -10.64 -13.84
C GLN A 17 2.86 -9.71 -13.08
N SER A 18 3.28 -9.27 -11.93
CA SER A 18 2.49 -8.33 -11.16
C SER A 18 2.22 -7.08 -11.95
N ARG A 19 3.22 -6.65 -12.68
CA ARG A 19 3.09 -5.43 -13.43
C ARG A 19 2.11 -5.56 -14.58
N ARG A 20 1.99 -6.75 -15.13
CA ARG A 20 1.12 -6.94 -16.28
C ARG A 20 -0.35 -6.97 -15.92
N ASP A 21 -0.66 -7.09 -14.66
CA ASP A 21 -2.06 -7.16 -14.24
C ASP A 21 -2.37 -5.97 -13.34
N PRO A 22 -2.83 -4.86 -13.94
CA PRO A 22 -3.14 -3.69 -13.14
C PRO A 22 -4.27 -3.92 -12.15
N GLY A 23 -5.19 -4.84 -12.43
CA GLY A 23 -6.24 -5.15 -11.49
C GLY A 23 -5.70 -5.76 -10.21
N ASP A 24 -4.76 -6.69 -10.36
CA ASP A 24 -4.13 -7.31 -9.20
C ASP A 24 -3.31 -6.30 -8.43
N ARG A 25 -2.63 -5.42 -9.14
CA ARG A 25 -1.84 -4.40 -8.50
C ARG A 25 -2.71 -3.44 -7.70
N LEU A 26 -3.86 -3.10 -8.25
CA LEU A 26 -4.77 -2.21 -7.54
C LEU A 26 -5.31 -2.87 -6.28
N THR A 27 -5.67 -4.14 -6.38
CA THR A 27 -6.13 -4.88 -5.21
C THR A 27 -5.04 -4.96 -4.14
N ALA A 28 -3.81 -5.25 -4.56
CA ALA A 28 -2.70 -5.33 -3.62
C ALA A 28 -2.43 -3.98 -2.97
N LEU A 29 -2.50 -2.92 -3.75
CA LEU A 29 -2.28 -1.58 -3.22
C LEU A 29 -3.31 -1.24 -2.14
N ARG A 30 -4.57 -1.54 -2.39
CA ARG A 30 -5.62 -1.24 -1.44
C ARG A 30 -5.48 -2.07 -0.17
N ARG A 31 -5.11 -3.34 -0.32
CA ARG A 31 -4.88 -4.18 0.84
C ARG A 31 -3.71 -3.67 1.66
N ASP A 32 -2.61 -3.32 0.98
CA ASP A 32 -1.43 -2.84 1.67
C ASP A 32 -1.70 -1.51 2.36
N ALA A 33 -2.52 -0.67 1.75
CA ALA A 33 -2.89 0.60 2.37
C ALA A 33 -3.66 0.36 3.65
N THR A 34 -4.57 -0.61 3.64
CA THR A 34 -5.32 -0.94 4.84
C THR A 34 -4.39 -1.46 5.93
N GLU A 35 -3.45 -2.31 5.57
CA GLU A 35 -2.49 -2.83 6.53
C GLU A 35 -1.60 -1.73 7.07
N THR A 36 -1.22 -0.80 6.21
CA THR A 36 -0.41 0.34 6.65
C THR A 36 -1.16 1.19 7.65
N LYS A 37 -2.45 1.42 7.40
CA LYS A 37 -3.26 2.18 8.34
C LYS A 37 -3.31 1.49 9.71
N ALA A 38 -3.47 0.18 9.70
CA ALA A 38 -3.51 -0.56 10.96
C ALA A 38 -2.18 -0.46 11.69
N ALA A 39 -1.09 -0.50 10.96
CA ALA A 39 0.23 -0.38 11.57
C ALA A 39 0.44 1.00 12.17
N ILE A 40 -0.02 2.03 11.49
CA ILE A 40 0.06 3.40 12.01
C ILE A 40 -0.76 3.50 13.29
N ARG A 41 -1.95 2.92 13.30
CA ARG A 41 -2.80 2.95 14.49
C ARG A 41 -2.11 2.30 15.66
N GLU A 42 -1.52 1.14 15.43
CA GLU A 42 -0.80 0.44 16.47
C GLU A 42 0.35 1.28 17.02
N ALA A 43 1.09 1.90 16.11
CA ALA A 43 2.23 2.71 16.53
C ALA A 43 1.77 3.90 17.35
N LEU A 44 0.68 4.54 16.95
CA LEU A 44 0.15 5.68 17.67
C LEU A 44 -0.37 5.27 19.05
N ASP A 45 -1.05 4.14 19.12
CA ASP A 45 -1.55 3.66 20.40
C ASP A 45 -0.40 3.35 21.34
N ALA A 46 0.67 2.76 20.85
CA ALA A 46 1.83 2.47 21.67
C ALA A 46 2.50 3.75 22.16
N LEU A 47 2.59 4.73 21.29
CA LEU A 47 3.15 6.02 21.66
C LEU A 47 2.30 6.68 22.73
N ALA A 48 1.00 6.63 22.53
CA ALA A 48 0.07 7.25 23.47
C ALA A 48 0.17 6.60 24.84
N ALA A 49 0.33 5.28 24.86
CA ALA A 49 0.45 4.57 26.12
C ALA A 49 1.73 4.95 26.86
N ARG A 50 2.81 5.17 26.10
CA ARG A 50 4.08 5.50 26.72
C ARG A 50 4.14 6.93 27.22
N HIS A 51 3.43 7.83 26.57
CA HIS A 51 3.53 9.25 26.87
C HIS A 51 2.23 9.85 27.32
N ASP A 52 1.24 9.02 27.58
CA ASP A 52 -0.02 9.46 28.15
C ASP A 52 -0.73 10.48 27.26
N ILE A 53 -0.76 10.19 25.99
CA ILE A 53 -1.42 11.05 25.02
C ILE A 53 -2.91 10.77 25.04
N ALA A 54 -3.72 11.81 25.01
CA ALA A 54 -5.16 11.67 25.07
C ALA A 54 -5.72 10.96 23.86
N ALA A 55 -6.78 10.17 24.06
CA ALA A 55 -7.37 9.41 22.98
C ALA A 55 -7.84 10.30 21.84
N LYS A 56 -8.36 11.48 22.18
CA LYS A 56 -8.85 12.38 21.13
C LYS A 56 -7.72 12.85 20.23
N ASP A 57 -6.53 12.98 20.78
CA ASP A 57 -5.37 13.39 19.98
C ASP A 57 -4.93 12.27 19.06
N VAL A 58 -5.03 11.02 19.54
CA VAL A 58 -4.74 9.87 18.69
C VAL A 58 -5.73 9.80 17.53
N GLU A 59 -7.01 10.03 17.83
CA GLU A 59 -8.01 9.99 16.77
C GLU A 59 -7.80 11.10 15.76
N TYR A 60 -7.41 12.27 16.22
CA TYR A 60 -7.10 13.36 15.31
C TYR A 60 -5.92 13.00 14.40
N ALA A 61 -4.89 12.42 14.99
CA ALA A 61 -3.72 12.02 14.22
C ALA A 61 -4.07 10.94 13.21
N MET A 62 -4.95 10.01 13.60
CA MET A 62 -5.36 8.96 12.68
C MET A 62 -6.14 9.51 11.50
N ALA A 63 -7.04 10.46 11.76
CA ALA A 63 -7.79 11.08 10.68
C ALA A 63 -6.83 11.76 9.69
N HIS A 64 -5.82 12.42 10.24
CA HIS A 64 -4.84 13.08 9.41
C HIS A 64 -4.02 12.07 8.60
N ALA A 65 -3.63 10.99 9.24
CA ALA A 65 -2.89 9.94 8.55
C ALA A 65 -3.72 9.31 7.43
N ASP A 66 -5.02 9.11 7.67
CA ASP A 66 -5.90 8.60 6.63
C ASP A 66 -5.90 9.50 5.41
N ASP A 67 -6.01 10.81 5.64
CA ASP A 67 -6.02 11.75 4.54
C ASP A 67 -4.70 11.73 3.78
N LEU A 68 -3.59 11.66 4.51
CA LEU A 68 -2.28 11.63 3.87
C LEU A 68 -2.08 10.36 3.06
N LEU A 69 -2.52 9.23 3.60
CA LEU A 69 -2.43 7.98 2.87
C LEU A 69 -3.28 8.01 1.63
N ALA A 70 -4.49 8.54 1.74
CA ALA A 70 -5.37 8.63 0.59
C ALA A 70 -4.73 9.48 -0.50
N ASP A 71 -4.12 10.60 -0.12
CA ASP A 71 -3.43 11.44 -1.08
C ASP A 71 -2.26 10.71 -1.73
N ALA A 72 -1.52 9.97 -0.91
CA ALA A 72 -0.32 9.29 -1.42
C ALA A 72 -0.67 8.24 -2.46
N ILE A 73 -1.75 7.51 -2.25
CA ILE A 73 -2.09 6.43 -3.15
C ILE A 73 -3.05 6.84 -4.26
N TYR A 74 -3.65 8.01 -4.14
CA TYR A 74 -4.68 8.42 -5.08
C TYR A 74 -4.18 8.41 -6.52
N ASN A 75 -3.02 8.99 -6.75
CA ASN A 75 -2.47 9.06 -8.09
C ASN A 75 -2.17 7.68 -8.65
N VAL A 76 -1.63 6.81 -7.79
CA VAL A 76 -1.32 5.45 -8.23
C VAL A 76 -2.60 4.70 -8.56
N GLU A 77 -3.60 4.84 -7.70
CA GLU A 77 -4.89 4.20 -7.97
C GLU A 77 -5.47 4.67 -9.28
N ARG A 78 -5.43 5.96 -9.51
CA ARG A 78 -5.99 6.51 -10.72
C ARG A 78 -5.24 6.01 -11.95
N ASP A 79 -3.92 5.95 -11.86
CA ASP A 79 -3.14 5.45 -12.97
C ASP A 79 -3.45 3.99 -13.26
N LEU A 80 -3.60 3.18 -12.21
CA LEU A 80 -3.92 1.78 -12.38
C LEU A 80 -5.31 1.60 -12.98
N GLU A 81 -6.25 2.40 -12.52
CA GLU A 81 -7.60 2.34 -13.06
C GLU A 81 -7.60 2.73 -14.54
N ARG A 82 -6.79 3.69 -14.88
CA ARG A 82 -6.67 4.10 -16.26
C ARG A 82 -6.07 3.00 -17.12
N GLU A 83 -5.09 2.28 -16.59
CA GLU A 83 -4.51 1.15 -17.29
C GLU A 83 -5.54 0.06 -17.51
N ILE A 84 -6.37 -0.19 -16.51
CA ILE A 84 -7.41 -1.20 -16.65
C ILE A 84 -8.36 -0.81 -17.76
N GLU A 85 -8.78 0.44 -17.79
CA GLU A 85 -9.68 0.91 -18.83
C GLU A 85 -9.01 0.90 -20.18
N GLY A 86 -7.75 1.28 -20.22
CA GLY A 86 -7.02 1.33 -21.48
C GLY A 86 -6.76 -0.02 -22.08
N GLU A 87 -6.78 -1.05 -21.26
CA GLU A 87 -6.55 -2.40 -21.74
C GLU A 87 -7.80 -3.02 -22.35
N GLU A 88 -8.92 -2.40 -22.13
CA GLU A 88 -10.13 -2.95 -22.66
C GLU A 88 -10.10 -2.94 -24.17
N PRO A 89 -10.47 -4.02 -24.77
CA PRO A 89 -10.45 -4.08 -26.25
C PRO A 89 -11.44 -3.10 -26.82
N VAL A 90 -11.02 -2.55 -27.86
CA VAL A 90 -11.82 -1.50 -28.47
C VAL A 90 -12.65 -2.06 -29.58
#